data_be34b68a7fb792959b5b7a04ddd29ff0
#
_entry.id   be34b68a7fb792959b5b7a04ddd29ff0
#
_cell.length_a   1.000
_cell.length_b   1.000
_cell.length_c   1.000
_cell.angle_alpha   90.00
_cell.angle_beta   90.00
_cell.angle_gamma   90.00
#
_symmetry.space_group_name_H-M   'P 1'
#
loop_
_entity.id
_entity.type
_entity.pdbx_description
1 polymer ?
#
loop_
_entity_poly.entity_id
_entity_poly.type
_entity_poly.pdbx_seq_one_letter_code
_entity_poly.pdbx_strand_id
1 'polypeptide(L)'
;MNMSRTLPVLAAALGALLFAAGCGDKDAKPAAAKSAAAAQAPGGGILLTGNDAMKYNLSAISLKAGEEAKITLRNIGTMPKAAMGHNLVILKPGSDIEAFALAAAAATATDYIPAELADQIIAHTKMLGPKESATLAVTLDAGEYPFLCTFPAHFQIGMHGTITVE
;
A
#
# COMPACT_ATOMS: atom_id res chain seq x y z
N MET A 1 43.25 51.88 -22.75
CA MET A 1 44.15 51.23 -23.72
C MET A 1 43.34 50.16 -24.42
N ASN A 2 43.06 50.45 -25.68
CA ASN A 2 42.43 49.58 -26.66
C ASN A 2 43.19 48.28 -26.90
N MET A 3 42.50 47.17 -27.04
CA MET A 3 42.91 46.26 -28.13
C MET A 3 41.70 45.34 -28.46
N SER A 4 41.04 45.71 -29.53
CA SER A 4 40.21 44.85 -30.38
C SER A 4 41.04 43.65 -30.92
N ARG A 5 40.48 42.50 -30.96
CA ARG A 5 40.86 41.46 -31.94
C ARG A 5 39.65 40.71 -32.49
N THR A 6 39.59 40.85 -33.75
CA THR A 6 38.64 40.41 -34.77
C THR A 6 38.49 38.90 -34.90
N LEU A 7 37.30 38.50 -35.39
CA LEU A 7 36.82 37.19 -35.90
C LEU A 7 37.78 36.53 -36.91
N PRO A 8 37.56 35.20 -37.15
CA PRO A 8 36.84 34.93 -38.40
C PRO A 8 35.68 33.91 -38.27
N VAL A 9 34.73 34.18 -39.14
CA VAL A 9 33.61 33.33 -39.57
C VAL A 9 34.13 32.13 -40.33
N LEU A 10 33.64 30.93 -40.02
CA LEU A 10 33.70 29.80 -40.91
C LEU A 10 32.30 29.18 -41.00
N ALA A 11 31.70 29.33 -42.16
CA ALA A 11 30.49 28.70 -42.58
C ALA A 11 30.81 27.27 -43.10
N ALA A 12 30.05 26.27 -42.72
CA ALA A 12 29.83 25.08 -43.53
C ALA A 12 28.64 24.24 -43.04
N ALA A 13 27.78 24.06 -43.96
CA ALA A 13 27.06 22.85 -44.38
C ALA A 13 25.78 22.44 -43.64
N LEU A 14 24.76 22.64 -44.37
CA LEU A 14 23.43 22.06 -44.44
C LEU A 14 23.44 20.54 -44.32
N GLY A 15 22.75 20.01 -43.31
CA GLY A 15 22.38 18.60 -43.21
C GLY A 15 20.93 18.51 -42.75
N ALA A 16 20.01 18.42 -43.70
CA ALA A 16 18.59 18.17 -43.45
C ALA A 16 18.40 16.73 -43.00
N LEU A 17 18.12 16.47 -41.74
CA LEU A 17 17.53 15.21 -41.26
C LEU A 17 16.04 15.43 -41.03
N LEU A 18 15.25 14.82 -41.88
CA LEU A 18 13.82 14.62 -41.70
C LEU A 18 13.61 13.68 -40.48
N PHE A 19 13.16 14.22 -39.36
CA PHE A 19 12.57 13.41 -38.32
C PHE A 19 11.08 13.30 -38.55
N ALA A 20 10.67 12.08 -38.93
CA ALA A 20 9.27 11.69 -38.97
C ALA A 20 8.64 11.82 -37.60
N ALA A 21 7.58 12.61 -37.49
CA ALA A 21 6.74 12.70 -36.30
C ALA A 21 5.98 11.37 -36.16
N GLY A 22 6.46 10.50 -35.25
CA GLY A 22 5.70 9.38 -34.76
C GLY A 22 4.73 9.89 -33.69
N CYS A 23 3.43 9.90 -34.01
CA CYS A 23 2.38 9.98 -33.00
C CYS A 23 2.49 8.77 -32.09
N GLY A 24 2.95 8.96 -30.89
CA GLY A 24 2.93 7.94 -29.83
C GLY A 24 1.56 7.94 -29.16
N ASP A 25 0.88 6.82 -29.26
CA ASP A 25 -0.36 6.49 -28.59
C ASP A 25 -0.26 6.74 -27.08
N LYS A 26 -1.16 7.58 -26.57
CA LYS A 26 -1.39 7.80 -25.15
C LYS A 26 -2.47 6.83 -24.64
N ASP A 27 -2.22 5.55 -24.72
CA ASP A 27 -3.03 4.54 -24.04
C ASP A 27 -2.13 3.66 -23.17
N ALA A 28 -1.53 4.25 -22.15
CA ALA A 28 -0.98 3.48 -21.05
C ALA A 28 -2.15 3.00 -20.18
N LYS A 29 -2.76 1.89 -20.57
CA LYS A 29 -3.62 1.08 -19.70
C LYS A 29 -2.86 0.82 -18.40
N PRO A 30 -3.44 1.11 -17.21
CA PRO A 30 -2.81 0.75 -15.95
C PRO A 30 -2.52 -0.75 -15.96
N ALA A 31 -1.25 -1.12 -15.76
CA ALA A 31 -0.87 -2.50 -15.60
C ALA A 31 -1.66 -3.08 -14.42
N ALA A 32 -2.57 -3.99 -14.71
CA ALA A 32 -3.27 -4.75 -13.69
C ALA A 32 -2.20 -5.40 -12.79
N ALA A 33 -2.16 -4.99 -11.54
CA ALA A 33 -1.35 -5.64 -10.53
C ALA A 33 -1.72 -7.13 -10.55
N LYS A 34 -0.74 -8.01 -10.85
CA LYS A 34 -0.95 -9.44 -10.80
C LYS A 34 -1.43 -9.78 -9.39
N SER A 35 -2.70 -10.20 -9.29
CA SER A 35 -3.21 -10.84 -8.08
C SER A 35 -2.28 -12.00 -7.74
N ALA A 36 -1.44 -11.83 -6.73
CA ALA A 36 -0.70 -12.94 -6.17
C ALA A 36 -1.74 -13.87 -5.54
N ALA A 37 -1.71 -15.16 -5.89
CA ALA A 37 -2.60 -16.15 -5.29
C ALA A 37 -2.47 -16.05 -3.77
N ALA A 38 -3.57 -15.72 -3.09
CA ALA A 38 -3.58 -15.53 -1.65
C ALA A 38 -3.14 -16.84 -0.97
N ALA A 39 -2.13 -16.76 -0.12
CA ALA A 39 -1.74 -17.89 0.70
C ALA A 39 -2.91 -18.26 1.62
N GLN A 40 -3.26 -19.55 1.69
CA GLN A 40 -4.36 -20.00 2.53
C GLN A 40 -3.92 -20.15 3.99
N ALA A 41 -4.76 -19.65 4.89
CA ALA A 41 -4.58 -19.84 6.32
C ALA A 41 -4.91 -21.31 6.73
N PRO A 42 -4.26 -21.85 7.80
CA PRO A 42 -4.71 -23.08 8.40
C PRO A 42 -6.20 -22.99 8.81
N GLY A 43 -7.04 -23.89 8.31
CA GLY A 43 -8.48 -23.87 8.54
C GLY A 43 -9.28 -23.10 7.49
N GLY A 44 -8.65 -22.68 6.39
CA GLY A 44 -9.27 -21.93 5.29
C GLY A 44 -9.16 -20.41 5.48
N GLY A 45 -9.46 -19.65 4.43
CA GLY A 45 -9.36 -18.20 4.43
C GLY A 45 -8.01 -17.68 3.93
N ILE A 46 -7.80 -16.39 4.10
CA ILE A 46 -6.63 -15.66 3.59
C ILE A 46 -5.57 -15.56 4.69
N LEU A 47 -4.33 -15.92 4.36
CA LEU A 47 -3.18 -15.69 5.22
C LEU A 47 -2.43 -14.42 4.79
N LEU A 48 -2.55 -13.39 5.60
CA LEU A 48 -1.75 -12.17 5.52
C LEU A 48 -0.57 -12.28 6.51
N THR A 49 0.64 -12.04 6.06
CA THR A 49 1.81 -12.04 6.96
C THR A 49 2.47 -10.68 6.99
N GLY A 50 2.92 -10.24 8.19
CA GLY A 50 3.77 -9.08 8.37
C GLY A 50 5.18 -9.50 8.79
N ASN A 51 6.20 -8.76 8.37
CA ASN A 51 7.61 -9.07 8.63
C ASN A 51 8.42 -7.86 9.11
N ASP A 52 9.66 -8.10 9.54
CA ASP A 52 10.56 -7.05 10.05
C ASP A 52 11.02 -6.02 8.97
N ALA A 53 10.65 -6.21 7.70
CA ALA A 53 10.83 -5.22 6.64
C ALA A 53 9.61 -4.28 6.47
N MET A 54 8.66 -4.31 7.43
CA MET A 54 7.44 -3.50 7.41
C MET A 54 6.61 -3.73 6.13
N LYS A 55 6.43 -5.01 5.75
CA LYS A 55 5.69 -5.39 4.56
C LYS A 55 4.66 -6.48 4.87
N TYR A 56 3.51 -6.36 4.22
CA TYR A 56 2.61 -7.49 4.04
C TYR A 56 3.05 -8.34 2.84
N ASN A 57 2.73 -9.64 2.87
CA ASN A 57 2.92 -10.53 1.71
C ASN A 57 1.91 -10.26 0.60
N LEU A 58 0.77 -9.61 0.90
CA LEU A 58 -0.29 -9.27 -0.04
C LEU A 58 -0.59 -7.77 0.06
N SER A 59 -0.68 -7.09 -1.07
CA SER A 59 -1.19 -5.71 -1.20
C SER A 59 -2.56 -5.66 -1.89
N ALA A 60 -3.04 -6.80 -2.41
CA ALA A 60 -4.36 -6.93 -3.01
C ALA A 60 -5.00 -8.24 -2.54
N ILE A 61 -6.26 -8.17 -2.13
CA ILE A 61 -7.08 -9.29 -1.67
C ILE A 61 -8.40 -9.21 -2.44
N SER A 62 -8.88 -10.35 -2.98
CA SER A 62 -10.18 -10.44 -3.63
C SER A 62 -11.13 -11.28 -2.79
N LEU A 63 -12.33 -10.78 -2.55
CA LEU A 63 -13.40 -11.44 -1.79
C LEU A 63 -14.69 -11.45 -2.61
N LYS A 64 -15.65 -12.28 -2.18
CA LYS A 64 -17.01 -12.29 -2.74
C LYS A 64 -17.95 -11.50 -1.86
N ALA A 65 -18.79 -10.68 -2.51
CA ALA A 65 -19.79 -9.88 -1.81
C ALA A 65 -20.79 -10.74 -1.04
N GLY A 66 -21.09 -10.33 0.20
CA GLY A 66 -22.05 -11.00 1.07
C GLY A 66 -21.58 -12.34 1.64
N GLU A 67 -20.42 -12.87 1.26
CA GLU A 67 -19.86 -14.08 1.86
C GLU A 67 -18.96 -13.74 3.07
N GLU A 68 -19.02 -14.54 4.14
CA GLU A 68 -18.07 -14.40 5.26
C GLU A 68 -16.67 -14.80 4.81
N ALA A 69 -15.72 -13.88 4.94
CA ALA A 69 -14.31 -14.11 4.69
C ALA A 69 -13.50 -14.07 5.99
N LYS A 70 -12.57 -15.00 6.13
CA LYS A 70 -11.61 -15.04 7.25
C LYS A 70 -10.24 -14.57 6.78
N ILE A 71 -9.72 -13.53 7.41
CA ILE A 71 -8.38 -12.97 7.13
C ILE A 71 -7.56 -13.15 8.40
N THR A 72 -6.52 -13.98 8.33
CA THR A 72 -5.60 -14.21 9.44
C THR A 72 -4.34 -13.42 9.21
N LEU A 73 -4.08 -12.42 10.07
CA LEU A 73 -2.78 -11.79 10.14
C LEU A 73 -1.85 -12.62 11.03
N ARG A 74 -0.64 -12.89 10.54
CA ARG A 74 0.45 -13.49 11.30
C ARG A 74 1.70 -12.63 11.22
N ASN A 75 2.23 -12.24 12.38
CA ASN A 75 3.54 -11.60 12.45
C ASN A 75 4.62 -12.67 12.37
N ILE A 76 5.34 -12.74 11.24
CA ILE A 76 6.44 -13.67 10.99
C ILE A 76 7.81 -13.09 11.36
N GLY A 77 7.85 -11.83 11.83
CA GLY A 77 9.05 -11.16 12.28
C GLY A 77 9.61 -11.76 13.57
N THR A 78 10.70 -11.17 14.02
CA THR A 78 11.45 -11.58 15.20
C THR A 78 11.66 -10.45 16.20
N MET A 79 11.44 -9.20 15.77
CA MET A 79 11.63 -8.01 16.58
C MET A 79 10.51 -7.85 17.62
N PRO A 80 10.81 -7.28 18.82
CA PRO A 80 9.81 -7.07 19.87
C PRO A 80 8.60 -6.24 19.39
N LYS A 81 7.41 -6.52 19.92
CA LYS A 81 6.15 -5.81 19.62
C LYS A 81 6.30 -4.28 19.70
N ALA A 82 7.01 -3.79 20.72
CA ALA A 82 7.19 -2.35 20.95
C ALA A 82 8.02 -1.65 19.86
N ALA A 83 8.82 -2.40 19.08
CA ALA A 83 9.66 -1.88 18.00
C ALA A 83 9.13 -2.21 16.60
N MET A 84 8.38 -3.32 16.45
CA MET A 84 7.97 -3.86 15.17
C MET A 84 6.64 -4.63 15.29
N GLY A 85 5.67 -4.05 16.00
CA GLY A 85 4.32 -4.59 16.06
C GLY A 85 3.60 -4.47 14.72
N HIS A 86 2.68 -5.42 14.45
CA HIS A 86 1.84 -5.37 13.25
C HIS A 86 0.39 -5.58 13.62
N ASN A 87 -0.50 -4.82 13.00
CA ASN A 87 -1.93 -5.07 13.01
C ASN A 87 -2.49 -5.04 11.59
N LEU A 88 -3.73 -5.41 11.43
CA LEU A 88 -4.53 -5.26 10.23
C LEU A 88 -5.72 -4.39 10.60
N VAL A 89 -5.86 -3.25 9.95
CA VAL A 89 -7.03 -2.38 10.04
C VAL A 89 -7.66 -2.28 8.66
N ILE A 90 -8.95 -2.59 8.57
CA ILE A 90 -9.76 -2.48 7.34
C ILE A 90 -10.65 -1.27 7.48
N LEU A 91 -10.57 -0.35 6.52
CA LEU A 91 -11.33 0.89 6.51
C LEU A 91 -12.53 0.81 5.56
N LYS A 92 -13.51 1.68 5.78
CA LYS A 92 -14.63 1.86 4.87
C LYS A 92 -14.19 2.36 3.49
N PRO A 93 -14.92 2.07 2.43
CA PRO A 93 -14.70 2.64 1.11
C PRO A 93 -14.64 4.17 1.16
N GLY A 94 -13.70 4.76 0.42
CA GLY A 94 -13.50 6.21 0.36
C GLY A 94 -12.81 6.85 1.55
N SER A 95 -12.38 6.08 2.55
CA SER A 95 -11.55 6.60 3.65
C SER A 95 -10.21 7.12 3.13
N ASP A 96 -9.76 8.26 3.67
CA ASP A 96 -8.41 8.77 3.45
C ASP A 96 -7.42 7.96 4.29
N ILE A 97 -6.82 6.94 3.67
CA ILE A 97 -5.90 6.02 4.34
C ILE A 97 -4.63 6.72 4.85
N GLU A 98 -4.18 7.79 4.17
CA GLU A 98 -2.99 8.54 4.56
C GLU A 98 -3.27 9.38 5.81
N ALA A 99 -4.38 10.12 5.82
CA ALA A 99 -4.82 10.88 6.99
C ALA A 99 -5.08 9.95 8.19
N PHE A 100 -5.70 8.77 7.94
CA PHE A 100 -5.92 7.75 8.96
C PHE A 100 -4.59 7.25 9.56
N ALA A 101 -3.61 6.89 8.71
CA ALA A 101 -2.30 6.40 9.14
C ALA A 101 -1.53 7.43 9.97
N LEU A 102 -1.65 8.72 9.61
CA LEU A 102 -1.02 9.81 10.36
C LEU A 102 -1.64 9.97 11.75
N ALA A 103 -2.96 9.97 11.86
CA ALA A 103 -3.67 10.03 13.14
C ALA A 103 -3.36 8.80 14.00
N ALA A 104 -3.35 7.61 13.38
CA ALA A 104 -3.04 6.36 14.06
C ALA A 104 -1.64 6.35 14.68
N ALA A 105 -0.63 6.89 14.00
CA ALA A 105 0.74 6.95 14.51
C ALA A 105 0.85 7.75 15.83
N ALA A 106 -0.05 8.70 16.08
CA ALA A 106 -0.13 9.48 17.30
C ALA A 106 -0.93 8.79 18.43
N ALA A 107 -1.76 7.80 18.10
CA ALA A 107 -2.72 7.14 19.01
C ALA A 107 -2.06 6.01 19.84
N THR A 108 -0.95 6.31 20.52
CA THR A 108 -0.15 5.31 21.26
C THR A 108 -0.90 4.67 22.43
N ALA A 109 -1.82 5.41 23.07
CA ALA A 109 -2.60 4.94 24.20
C ALA A 109 -3.64 3.86 23.85
N THR A 110 -3.98 3.74 22.55
CA THR A 110 -5.00 2.84 22.02
C THR A 110 -4.42 1.82 21.04
N ASP A 111 -3.16 1.42 21.23
CA ASP A 111 -2.44 0.49 20.34
C ASP A 111 -2.49 0.96 18.87
N TYR A 112 -2.36 2.28 18.65
CA TYR A 112 -2.38 2.94 17.33
C TYR A 112 -3.73 2.82 16.59
N ILE A 113 -4.84 2.79 17.32
CA ILE A 113 -6.20 2.89 16.78
C ILE A 113 -6.77 4.27 17.16
N PRO A 114 -6.90 5.22 16.23
CA PRO A 114 -7.36 6.57 16.53
C PRO A 114 -8.86 6.56 16.86
N ALA A 115 -9.19 6.92 18.11
CA ALA A 115 -10.58 6.88 18.60
C ALA A 115 -11.49 7.86 17.83
N GLU A 116 -10.95 8.99 17.42
CA GLU A 116 -11.64 10.03 16.65
C GLU A 116 -12.02 9.61 15.22
N LEU A 117 -11.38 8.55 14.69
CA LEU A 117 -11.64 7.99 13.36
C LEU A 117 -12.20 6.56 13.44
N ALA A 118 -12.70 6.15 14.60
CA ALA A 118 -13.23 4.80 14.80
C ALA A 118 -14.41 4.48 13.87
N ASP A 119 -15.17 5.49 13.48
CA ASP A 119 -16.28 5.37 12.52
C ASP A 119 -15.86 4.98 11.10
N GLN A 120 -14.59 5.17 10.74
CA GLN A 120 -14.02 4.73 9.46
C GLN A 120 -13.59 3.26 9.48
N ILE A 121 -13.47 2.64 10.63
CA ILE A 121 -12.98 1.26 10.79
C ILE A 121 -14.13 0.27 10.62
N ILE A 122 -13.94 -0.72 9.75
CA ILE A 122 -14.83 -1.88 9.64
C ILE A 122 -14.43 -2.96 10.63
N ALA A 123 -13.15 -3.30 10.65
CA ALA A 123 -12.60 -4.30 11.55
C ALA A 123 -11.09 -4.08 11.76
N HIS A 124 -10.57 -4.51 12.88
CA HIS A 124 -9.14 -4.51 13.13
C HIS A 124 -8.70 -5.65 14.06
N THR A 125 -7.45 -6.07 13.91
CA THR A 125 -6.79 -6.96 14.87
C THR A 125 -6.19 -6.15 16.02
N LYS A 126 -5.87 -6.82 17.12
CA LYS A 126 -4.91 -6.28 18.09
C LYS A 126 -3.54 -6.07 17.44
N MET A 127 -2.68 -5.27 18.07
CA MET A 127 -1.26 -5.19 17.71
C MET A 127 -0.56 -6.52 18.05
N LEU A 128 0.08 -7.15 17.07
CA LEU A 128 0.75 -8.45 17.19
C LEU A 128 2.24 -8.29 17.40
N GLY A 129 2.77 -9.01 18.39
CA GLY A 129 4.20 -9.25 18.56
C GLY A 129 4.70 -10.40 17.67
N PRO A 130 6.01 -10.73 17.76
CA PRO A 130 6.61 -11.79 16.93
C PRO A 130 5.94 -13.14 17.16
N LYS A 131 5.68 -13.88 16.07
CA LYS A 131 5.02 -15.20 16.05
C LYS A 131 3.54 -15.22 16.45
N GLU A 132 2.97 -14.08 16.86
CA GLU A 132 1.53 -13.98 17.13
C GLU A 132 0.71 -13.96 15.85
N SER A 133 -0.57 -14.34 15.98
CA SER A 133 -1.57 -14.24 14.93
C SER A 133 -2.92 -13.82 15.49
N ALA A 134 -3.74 -13.22 14.63
CA ALA A 134 -5.14 -12.90 14.90
C ALA A 134 -5.96 -13.04 13.62
N THR A 135 -7.22 -13.46 13.75
CA THR A 135 -8.14 -13.65 12.63
C THR A 135 -9.29 -12.67 12.73
N LEU A 136 -9.61 -12.02 11.63
CA LEU A 136 -10.84 -11.27 11.43
C LEU A 136 -11.80 -12.11 10.59
N ALA A 137 -13.07 -12.11 10.97
CA ALA A 137 -14.18 -12.57 10.13
C ALA A 137 -14.96 -11.33 9.69
N VAL A 138 -15.11 -11.14 8.38
CA VAL A 138 -15.79 -9.99 7.80
C VAL A 138 -16.76 -10.44 6.71
N THR A 139 -17.91 -9.78 6.64
CA THR A 139 -18.84 -9.88 5.51
C THR A 139 -18.97 -8.48 4.92
N LEU A 140 -18.57 -8.32 3.66
CA LEU A 140 -18.48 -7.02 3.01
C LEU A 140 -19.39 -6.98 1.77
N ASP A 141 -19.94 -5.82 1.50
CA ASP A 141 -20.63 -5.54 0.23
C ASP A 141 -19.62 -5.30 -0.89
N ALA A 142 -20.06 -5.33 -2.16
CA ALA A 142 -19.22 -5.03 -3.31
C ALA A 142 -18.60 -3.63 -3.17
N GLY A 143 -17.28 -3.55 -3.40
CA GLY A 143 -16.52 -2.31 -3.26
C GLY A 143 -15.03 -2.50 -3.03
N GLU A 144 -14.32 -1.38 -2.85
CA GLU A 144 -12.89 -1.36 -2.55
C GLU A 144 -12.66 -0.86 -1.13
N TYR A 145 -11.96 -1.64 -0.34
CA TYR A 145 -11.72 -1.41 1.08
C TYR A 145 -10.20 -1.29 1.32
N PRO A 146 -9.70 -0.11 1.68
CA PRO A 146 -8.29 0.01 2.02
C PRO A 146 -7.99 -0.70 3.33
N PHE A 147 -6.80 -1.29 3.42
CA PHE A 147 -6.28 -1.86 4.66
C PHE A 147 -4.84 -1.46 4.91
N LEU A 148 -4.45 -1.39 6.19
CA LEU A 148 -3.11 -0.95 6.57
C LEU A 148 -2.66 -1.53 7.90
N CYS A 149 -1.34 -1.46 8.15
CA CYS A 149 -0.75 -1.53 9.48
C CYS A 149 -0.63 -0.12 10.03
N THR A 150 -1.12 0.10 11.26
CA THR A 150 -1.12 1.42 11.90
C THR A 150 0.10 1.69 12.78
N PHE A 151 1.01 0.72 12.92
CA PHE A 151 2.25 0.95 13.65
C PHE A 151 3.06 2.08 12.97
N PRO A 152 3.68 3.01 13.73
CA PRO A 152 4.37 4.17 13.17
C PRO A 152 5.36 3.82 12.05
N ALA A 153 5.37 4.58 10.98
CA ALA A 153 6.16 4.45 9.76
C ALA A 153 5.81 3.26 8.84
N HIS A 154 5.03 2.25 9.29
CA HIS A 154 4.77 1.05 8.49
C HIS A 154 3.96 1.37 7.23
N PHE A 155 2.95 2.23 7.33
CA PHE A 155 2.18 2.69 6.18
C PHE A 155 3.07 3.36 5.13
N GLN A 156 3.95 4.30 5.53
CA GLN A 156 4.83 5.06 4.65
C GLN A 156 5.82 4.16 3.89
N ILE A 157 6.22 3.03 4.51
CA ILE A 157 7.08 2.03 3.86
C ILE A 157 6.27 1.12 2.92
N GLY A 158 4.92 1.22 2.92
CA GLY A 158 4.02 0.49 2.04
C GLY A 158 3.41 -0.77 2.67
N MET A 159 3.24 -0.80 4.00
CA MET A 159 2.51 -1.87 4.67
C MET A 159 1.00 -1.60 4.66
N HIS A 160 0.44 -1.61 3.46
CA HIS A 160 -0.97 -1.39 3.18
C HIS A 160 -1.40 -2.08 1.88
N GLY A 161 -2.69 -2.06 1.59
CA GLY A 161 -3.25 -2.62 0.36
C GLY A 161 -4.75 -2.34 0.22
N THR A 162 -5.38 -3.05 -0.72
CA THR A 162 -6.81 -2.95 -1.01
C THR A 162 -7.46 -4.32 -1.03
N ILE A 163 -8.64 -4.44 -0.42
CA ILE A 163 -9.55 -5.56 -0.58
C ILE A 163 -10.57 -5.16 -1.64
N THR A 164 -10.62 -5.90 -2.74
CA THR A 164 -11.65 -5.76 -3.78
C THR A 164 -12.72 -6.82 -3.54
N VAL A 165 -13.97 -6.41 -3.44
CA VAL A 165 -15.13 -7.27 -3.18
C VAL A 165 -16.06 -7.22 -4.39
N GLU A 166 -16.33 -8.39 -5.02
CA GLU A 166 -17.14 -8.55 -6.22
C GLU A 166 -18.28 -9.56 -6.04
#